data_1a92da8bfb3cbbab0e937929030e5870
#
_entry.id   1a92da8bfb3cbbab0e937929030e5870
#
_cell.length_a   1.000
_cell.length_b   1.000
_cell.length_c   1.000
_cell.angle_alpha   90.00
_cell.angle_beta   90.00
_cell.angle_gamma   90.00
#
_symmetry.space_group_name_H-M   'P 1'
#
loop_
_entity.id
_entity.type
_entity.pdbx_description
1 polymer ?
#
loop_
_entity_poly.entity_id
_entity_poly.type
_entity_poly.pdbx_seq_one_letter_code
_entity_poly.pdbx_strand_id
1 'polypeptide(L)'
;MTFKEHFNLPNDVVYLNTPGNGLLPKVTLDWRKTWEQDFFEINADLRDKQPEFINGVRETVADFFVTKTENTFLTPNFSFAFSTLVDLLPKDLSYLVLEDEYPSLQYPIVNRKLKHNSVPVSANVEDDLQKAIEKHHPDVLILSLVQYISGLMIDLDFIKKIKAEYPNLWIIADGTQFLGTSAFNFQESGIDALGASGYKWLLSGFGNGFMLISDSLKLMLEDLKAEVPLPEVAMWKHKSILDTFFEPGHQDTLSHGTLQSSLQFLKAQGLENIQQHIKELSDEAYRLLLERDLILPYIAERSVRSSLINVQVPQELYPNLMNMGVKCFPRGTGIRIGIHLYNDLRDIHNFVNIIESLR
;
A
#
# COMPACT_ATOMS: atom_id res chain seq x y z
N MET A 1 -20.19 2.15 15.92
CA MET A 1 -20.31 1.08 14.91
C MET A 1 -19.23 0.05 15.18
N THR A 2 -19.53 -1.24 15.16
CA THR A 2 -18.53 -2.29 15.36
C THR A 2 -18.24 -2.91 14.00
N PHE A 3 -17.16 -2.46 13.32
CA PHE A 3 -16.71 -3.09 12.06
C PHE A 3 -16.26 -4.54 12.25
N LYS A 4 -15.94 -4.95 13.48
CA LYS A 4 -15.41 -6.29 13.82
C LYS A 4 -16.34 -7.43 13.40
N GLU A 5 -17.66 -7.19 13.38
CA GLU A 5 -18.66 -8.19 12.97
C GLU A 5 -18.56 -8.66 11.50
N HIS A 6 -17.94 -7.84 10.64
CA HIS A 6 -17.68 -8.19 9.24
C HIS A 6 -16.54 -9.19 9.06
N PHE A 7 -15.84 -9.56 10.13
CA PHE A 7 -14.69 -10.46 10.10
C PHE A 7 -14.94 -11.71 10.98
N ASN A 8 -14.17 -12.75 10.73
CA ASN A 8 -14.20 -13.97 11.55
C ASN A 8 -13.04 -13.94 12.56
N LEU A 9 -13.19 -13.11 13.59
CA LEU A 9 -12.22 -12.96 14.67
C LEU A 9 -12.74 -13.60 15.95
N PRO A 10 -12.04 -14.62 16.51
CA PRO A 10 -12.31 -15.14 17.85
C PRO A 10 -12.15 -14.04 18.92
N ASN A 11 -12.95 -14.10 19.98
CA ASN A 11 -12.94 -13.09 21.05
C ASN A 11 -11.65 -13.07 21.89
N ASP A 12 -10.89 -14.14 21.88
CA ASP A 12 -9.62 -14.34 22.57
C ASP A 12 -8.40 -14.00 21.70
N VAL A 13 -8.62 -13.51 20.47
CA VAL A 13 -7.55 -13.11 19.54
C VAL A 13 -7.53 -11.60 19.37
N VAL A 14 -6.38 -11.00 19.64
CA VAL A 14 -6.05 -9.61 19.32
C VAL A 14 -5.23 -9.59 18.03
N TYR A 15 -5.88 -9.27 16.91
CA TYR A 15 -5.23 -9.28 15.59
C TYR A 15 -4.62 -7.91 15.26
N LEU A 16 -3.31 -7.79 15.38
CA LEU A 16 -2.53 -6.57 15.11
C LEU A 16 -1.50 -6.78 13.99
N ASN A 17 -1.67 -7.79 13.12
CA ASN A 17 -0.71 -8.10 12.06
C ASN A 17 -1.15 -7.61 10.67
N THR A 18 -1.99 -6.58 10.57
CA THR A 18 -2.36 -5.97 9.28
C THR A 18 -1.15 -5.58 8.43
N PRO A 19 -0.02 -5.06 9.00
CA PRO A 19 1.18 -4.79 8.22
C PRO A 19 1.82 -6.04 7.58
N GLY A 20 1.53 -7.24 8.08
CA GLY A 20 1.90 -8.52 7.48
C GLY A 20 0.88 -8.96 6.43
N ASN A 21 -0.38 -9.06 6.84
CA ASN A 21 -1.55 -9.26 5.97
C ASN A 21 -2.83 -8.81 6.67
N GLY A 22 -3.77 -8.25 5.94
CA GLY A 22 -5.11 -7.95 6.42
C GLY A 22 -6.01 -9.18 6.46
N LEU A 23 -7.11 -9.08 7.19
CA LEU A 23 -8.13 -10.11 7.23
C LEU A 23 -9.14 -9.90 6.11
N LEU A 24 -9.57 -10.99 5.50
CA LEU A 24 -10.58 -10.94 4.45
C LEU A 24 -11.97 -10.69 5.05
N PRO A 25 -12.76 -9.69 4.58
CA PRO A 25 -14.14 -9.51 5.00
C PRO A 25 -15.01 -10.70 4.63
N LYS A 26 -16.03 -10.99 5.42
CA LYS A 26 -16.98 -12.10 5.15
C LYS A 26 -17.62 -11.98 3.77
N VAL A 27 -18.09 -10.79 3.40
CA VAL A 27 -18.71 -10.53 2.09
C VAL A 27 -17.74 -10.81 0.93
N THR A 28 -16.48 -10.50 1.10
CA THR A 28 -15.45 -10.79 0.09
C THR A 28 -15.13 -12.29 0.00
N LEU A 29 -15.13 -13.01 1.14
CA LEU A 29 -15.02 -14.46 1.14
C LEU A 29 -16.22 -15.11 0.41
N ASP A 30 -17.43 -14.63 0.64
CA ASP A 30 -18.63 -15.17 0.00
C ASP A 30 -18.63 -14.90 -1.51
N TRP A 31 -18.18 -13.70 -1.93
CA TRP A 31 -17.94 -13.39 -3.34
C TRP A 31 -16.93 -14.38 -3.98
N ARG A 32 -15.81 -14.66 -3.31
CA ARG A 32 -14.81 -15.63 -3.80
C ARG A 32 -15.38 -17.01 -4.00
N LYS A 33 -16.16 -17.52 -3.02
CA LYS A 33 -16.80 -18.84 -3.12
C LYS A 33 -17.76 -18.93 -4.31
N THR A 34 -18.57 -17.88 -4.53
CA THR A 34 -19.48 -17.82 -5.68
C THR A 34 -18.69 -17.78 -6.98
N TRP A 35 -17.64 -16.97 -7.07
CA TRP A 35 -16.80 -16.88 -8.26
C TRP A 35 -16.11 -18.21 -8.62
N GLU A 36 -15.55 -18.90 -7.63
CA GLU A 36 -14.91 -20.21 -7.85
C GLU A 36 -15.94 -21.27 -8.25
N GLN A 37 -17.16 -21.23 -7.69
CA GLN A 37 -18.25 -22.12 -8.08
C GLN A 37 -18.69 -21.86 -9.53
N ASP A 38 -18.89 -20.60 -9.90
CA ASP A 38 -19.24 -20.21 -11.28
C ASP A 38 -18.14 -20.62 -12.27
N PHE A 39 -16.87 -20.45 -11.90
CA PHE A 39 -15.76 -20.88 -12.72
C PHE A 39 -15.71 -22.40 -12.91
N PHE A 40 -16.02 -23.15 -11.86
CA PHE A 40 -16.10 -24.61 -11.90
C PHE A 40 -17.23 -25.11 -12.81
N GLU A 41 -18.40 -24.44 -12.76
CA GLU A 41 -19.61 -24.88 -13.49
C GLU A 41 -19.66 -24.35 -14.93
N ILE A 42 -19.24 -23.10 -15.18
CA ILE A 42 -19.46 -22.39 -16.45
C ILE A 42 -18.13 -21.77 -16.98
N ASN A 43 -17.01 -22.39 -16.74
CA ASN A 43 -15.68 -21.83 -16.99
C ASN A 43 -15.41 -21.34 -18.43
N ALA A 44 -16.12 -21.87 -19.45
CA ALA A 44 -15.89 -21.48 -20.84
C ALA A 44 -16.28 -20.01 -21.12
N ASP A 45 -17.37 -19.52 -20.51
CA ASP A 45 -17.84 -18.14 -20.70
C ASP A 45 -16.97 -17.10 -20.00
N LEU A 46 -16.29 -17.48 -18.90
CA LEU A 46 -15.49 -16.56 -18.09
C LEU A 46 -14.29 -16.04 -18.87
N ARG A 47 -13.72 -16.83 -19.77
CA ARG A 47 -12.61 -16.37 -20.64
C ARG A 47 -13.06 -15.25 -21.58
N ASP A 48 -14.21 -15.37 -22.19
CA ASP A 48 -14.70 -14.38 -23.16
C ASP A 48 -15.15 -13.08 -22.48
N LYS A 49 -15.63 -13.17 -21.23
CA LYS A 49 -16.04 -12.05 -20.39
C LYS A 49 -14.88 -11.41 -19.59
N GLN A 50 -13.69 -12.03 -19.59
CA GLN A 50 -12.56 -11.56 -18.79
C GLN A 50 -12.17 -10.10 -19.06
N PRO A 51 -12.09 -9.60 -20.32
CA PRO A 51 -11.72 -8.21 -20.57
C PRO A 51 -12.69 -7.21 -19.95
N GLU A 52 -14.00 -7.47 -20.05
CA GLU A 52 -15.04 -6.64 -19.44
C GLU A 52 -14.95 -6.67 -17.90
N PHE A 53 -14.80 -7.86 -17.34
CA PHE A 53 -14.66 -8.04 -15.90
C PHE A 53 -13.43 -7.29 -15.35
N ILE A 54 -12.26 -7.47 -15.96
CA ILE A 54 -11.02 -6.81 -15.54
C ILE A 54 -11.15 -5.28 -15.68
N ASN A 55 -11.82 -4.78 -16.74
CA ASN A 55 -12.11 -3.36 -16.85
C ASN A 55 -12.99 -2.84 -15.71
N GLY A 56 -14.01 -3.59 -15.29
CA GLY A 56 -14.84 -3.25 -14.14
C GLY A 56 -14.06 -3.21 -12.80
N VAL A 57 -13.05 -4.09 -12.65
CA VAL A 57 -12.11 -3.99 -11.50
C VAL A 57 -11.30 -2.70 -11.59
N ARG A 58 -10.74 -2.38 -12.76
CA ARG A 58 -9.96 -1.17 -12.99
C ARG A 58 -10.77 0.10 -12.70
N GLU A 59 -12.01 0.16 -13.17
CA GLU A 59 -12.95 1.24 -12.86
C GLU A 59 -13.18 1.40 -11.36
N THR A 60 -13.34 0.29 -10.63
CA THR A 60 -13.52 0.30 -9.18
C THR A 60 -12.29 0.86 -8.47
N VAL A 61 -11.08 0.46 -8.88
CA VAL A 61 -9.82 1.00 -8.33
C VAL A 61 -9.69 2.49 -8.63
N ALA A 62 -9.97 2.90 -9.88
CA ALA A 62 -9.91 4.29 -10.31
C ALA A 62 -10.87 5.19 -9.52
N ASP A 63 -12.12 4.76 -9.35
CA ASP A 63 -13.12 5.47 -8.56
C ASP A 63 -12.76 5.54 -7.07
N PHE A 64 -12.21 4.46 -6.51
CA PHE A 64 -11.83 4.42 -5.10
C PHE A 64 -10.69 5.40 -4.76
N PHE A 65 -9.74 5.59 -5.66
CA PHE A 65 -8.59 6.47 -5.46
C PHE A 65 -8.68 7.81 -6.21
N VAL A 66 -9.84 8.13 -6.78
CA VAL A 66 -10.10 9.38 -7.51
C VAL A 66 -9.06 9.60 -8.61
N THR A 67 -9.08 8.71 -9.61
CA THR A 67 -8.24 8.77 -10.80
C THR A 67 -8.98 8.30 -12.04
N LYS A 68 -8.34 8.31 -13.21
CA LYS A 68 -8.92 7.84 -14.47
C LYS A 68 -8.70 6.34 -14.64
N THR A 69 -9.67 5.65 -15.25
CA THR A 69 -9.56 4.23 -15.57
C THR A 69 -8.35 3.92 -16.45
N GLU A 70 -8.09 4.77 -17.45
CA GLU A 70 -6.95 4.65 -18.38
C GLU A 70 -5.58 4.92 -17.73
N ASN A 71 -5.56 5.42 -16.50
CA ASN A 71 -4.36 5.68 -15.70
C ASN A 71 -4.14 4.63 -14.61
N THR A 72 -4.99 3.58 -14.61
CA THR A 72 -5.02 2.53 -13.58
C THR A 72 -4.62 1.21 -14.21
N PHE A 73 -3.58 0.57 -13.68
CA PHE A 73 -3.06 -0.70 -14.17
C PHE A 73 -3.14 -1.74 -13.06
N LEU A 74 -3.73 -2.89 -13.35
CA LEU A 74 -3.87 -4.00 -12.40
C LEU A 74 -2.64 -4.91 -12.48
N THR A 75 -2.09 -5.26 -11.33
CA THR A 75 -0.86 -6.04 -11.25
C THR A 75 -0.96 -7.11 -10.15
N PRO A 76 -0.16 -8.17 -10.18
CA PRO A 76 -0.19 -9.18 -9.12
C PRO A 76 0.20 -8.65 -7.73
N ASN A 77 1.02 -7.60 -7.68
CA ASN A 77 1.46 -6.93 -6.46
C ASN A 77 2.25 -5.66 -6.79
N PHE A 78 2.54 -4.85 -5.78
CA PHE A 78 3.37 -3.65 -5.91
C PHE A 78 4.76 -3.92 -6.51
N SER A 79 5.44 -5.00 -6.09
CA SER A 79 6.81 -5.30 -6.53
C SER A 79 6.90 -5.50 -8.04
N PHE A 80 5.91 -6.19 -8.62
CA PHE A 80 5.80 -6.35 -10.08
C PHE A 80 5.56 -4.99 -10.74
N ALA A 81 4.57 -4.24 -10.26
CA ALA A 81 4.21 -2.93 -10.81
C ALA A 81 5.40 -1.96 -10.81
N PHE A 82 6.09 -1.84 -9.68
CA PHE A 82 7.23 -0.93 -9.54
C PHE A 82 8.43 -1.35 -10.39
N SER A 83 8.76 -2.66 -10.43
CA SER A 83 9.83 -3.16 -11.30
C SER A 83 9.55 -2.89 -12.78
N THR A 84 8.29 -3.07 -13.21
CA THR A 84 7.84 -2.75 -14.57
C THR A 84 7.98 -1.25 -14.85
N LEU A 85 7.54 -0.39 -13.93
CA LEU A 85 7.69 1.06 -14.08
C LEU A 85 9.15 1.49 -14.22
N VAL A 86 10.05 0.95 -13.38
CA VAL A 86 11.50 1.25 -13.45
C VAL A 86 12.11 0.79 -14.79
N ASP A 87 11.63 -0.31 -15.37
CA ASP A 87 12.09 -0.78 -16.70
C ASP A 87 11.55 0.10 -17.85
N LEU A 88 10.42 0.78 -17.66
CA LEU A 88 9.85 1.71 -18.63
C LEU A 88 10.54 3.08 -18.62
N LEU A 89 11.05 3.52 -17.46
CA LEU A 89 11.72 4.81 -17.29
C LEU A 89 13.09 4.85 -18.02
N PRO A 90 13.54 6.03 -18.48
CA PRO A 90 14.89 6.23 -18.99
C PRO A 90 15.96 5.79 -17.98
N LYS A 91 17.03 5.15 -18.47
CA LYS A 91 18.08 4.57 -17.62
C LYS A 91 19.09 5.59 -17.09
N ASP A 92 19.13 6.75 -17.66
CA ASP A 92 20.03 7.88 -17.31
C ASP A 92 19.46 8.78 -16.20
N LEU A 93 18.22 8.55 -15.76
CA LEU A 93 17.63 9.30 -14.67
C LEU A 93 18.38 9.06 -13.35
N SER A 94 18.38 10.10 -12.52
CA SER A 94 18.91 10.08 -11.14
C SER A 94 17.79 9.97 -10.12
N TYR A 95 18.02 9.15 -9.09
CA TYR A 95 16.99 8.79 -8.11
C TYR A 95 17.37 9.30 -6.72
N LEU A 96 16.38 9.71 -5.94
CA LEU A 96 16.49 9.94 -4.50
C LEU A 96 15.56 8.94 -3.80
N VAL A 97 16.10 8.19 -2.84
CA VAL A 97 15.38 7.14 -2.11
C VAL A 97 15.55 7.30 -0.61
N LEU A 98 14.64 6.79 0.21
CA LEU A 98 14.85 6.66 1.65
C LEU A 98 15.77 5.47 1.95
N GLU A 99 16.60 5.58 2.97
CA GLU A 99 17.28 4.42 3.56
C GLU A 99 16.26 3.48 4.21
N ASP A 100 16.62 2.20 4.36
CA ASP A 100 15.76 1.18 4.96
C ASP A 100 14.38 1.01 4.31
N GLU A 101 14.25 1.41 3.03
CA GLU A 101 13.03 1.14 2.27
C GLU A 101 12.80 -0.34 2.06
N TYR A 102 11.52 -0.69 1.79
CA TYR A 102 11.16 -2.06 1.48
C TYR A 102 11.99 -2.59 0.29
N PRO A 103 12.51 -3.83 0.35
CA PRO A 103 13.39 -4.35 -0.69
C PRO A 103 12.86 -4.21 -2.12
N SER A 104 11.54 -4.24 -2.31
CA SER A 104 10.93 -4.06 -3.64
C SER A 104 11.04 -2.63 -4.20
N LEU A 105 11.31 -1.63 -3.36
CA LEU A 105 11.65 -0.26 -3.80
C LEU A 105 13.15 -0.11 -4.04
N GLN A 106 13.96 -0.53 -3.08
CA GLN A 106 15.38 -0.31 -3.12
C GLN A 106 16.10 -1.22 -4.11
N TYR A 107 15.80 -2.53 -4.09
CA TYR A 107 16.53 -3.52 -4.89
C TYR A 107 16.43 -3.31 -6.40
N PRO A 108 15.29 -2.93 -7.02
CA PRO A 108 15.23 -2.61 -8.44
C PRO A 108 16.17 -1.49 -8.87
N ILE A 109 16.39 -0.48 -8.02
CA ILE A 109 17.30 0.64 -8.28
C ILE A 109 18.76 0.16 -8.21
N VAL A 110 19.11 -0.52 -7.11
CA VAL A 110 20.48 -1.02 -6.88
C VAL A 110 20.88 -2.09 -7.91
N ASN A 111 20.00 -3.06 -8.17
CA ASN A 111 20.28 -4.16 -9.10
C ASN A 111 20.48 -3.69 -10.55
N ARG A 112 19.74 -2.66 -10.97
CA ARG A 112 19.89 -2.05 -12.30
C ARG A 112 21.03 -1.03 -12.36
N LYS A 113 21.76 -0.83 -11.25
CA LYS A 113 22.87 0.12 -11.12
C LYS A 113 22.47 1.55 -11.50
N LEU A 114 21.24 1.95 -11.20
CA LEU A 114 20.76 3.30 -11.49
C LEU A 114 21.44 4.31 -10.56
N LYS A 115 21.69 5.50 -11.07
CA LYS A 115 22.29 6.59 -10.30
C LYS A 115 21.34 7.01 -9.19
N HIS A 116 21.73 6.89 -7.93
CA HIS A 116 20.87 7.25 -6.79
C HIS A 116 21.64 7.84 -5.62
N ASN A 117 20.93 8.63 -4.83
CA ASN A 117 21.32 9.09 -3.49
C ASN A 117 20.26 8.61 -2.50
N SER A 118 20.63 8.50 -1.22
CA SER A 118 19.70 8.11 -0.16
C SER A 118 19.62 9.17 0.95
N VAL A 119 18.47 9.17 1.65
CA VAL A 119 18.20 10.02 2.81
C VAL A 119 17.86 9.11 3.99
N PRO A 120 18.47 9.31 5.16
CA PRO A 120 18.17 8.48 6.34
C PRO A 120 16.75 8.71 6.84
N VAL A 121 16.18 7.68 7.46
CA VAL A 121 14.90 7.77 8.16
C VAL A 121 15.11 8.51 9.49
N SER A 122 14.50 9.68 9.64
CA SER A 122 14.65 10.56 10.81
C SER A 122 13.34 11.21 11.24
N ALA A 123 13.31 11.88 12.39
CA ALA A 123 12.17 12.70 12.82
C ALA A 123 11.87 13.84 11.83
N ASN A 124 12.89 14.37 11.16
CA ASN A 124 12.82 15.50 10.24
C ASN A 124 12.96 15.05 8.77
N VAL A 125 12.44 13.88 8.43
CA VAL A 125 12.62 13.25 7.10
C VAL A 125 12.19 14.17 5.95
N GLU A 126 11.14 14.95 6.12
CA GLU A 126 10.66 15.90 5.10
C GLU A 126 11.67 17.00 4.81
N ASP A 127 12.27 17.60 5.86
CA ASP A 127 13.34 18.61 5.73
C ASP A 127 14.60 18.00 5.10
N ASP A 128 14.94 16.77 5.48
CA ASP A 128 16.12 16.08 4.96
C ASP A 128 15.92 15.71 3.48
N LEU A 129 14.71 15.32 3.08
CA LEU A 129 14.33 15.11 1.68
C LEU A 129 14.40 16.41 0.89
N GLN A 130 13.86 17.53 1.40
CA GLN A 130 13.91 18.82 0.72
C GLN A 130 15.36 19.26 0.48
N LYS A 131 16.23 19.21 1.51
CA LYS A 131 17.67 19.52 1.38
C LYS A 131 18.38 18.62 0.36
N ALA A 132 18.03 17.33 0.33
CA ALA A 132 18.61 16.37 -0.61
C ALA A 132 18.16 16.66 -2.05
N ILE A 133 16.89 17.04 -2.27
CA ILE A 133 16.38 17.48 -3.57
C ILE A 133 17.13 18.73 -4.06
N GLU A 134 17.26 19.74 -3.21
CA GLU A 134 18.01 20.98 -3.50
C GLU A 134 19.49 20.71 -3.84
N LYS A 135 20.11 19.77 -3.14
CA LYS A 135 21.53 19.44 -3.29
C LYS A 135 21.82 18.57 -4.51
N HIS A 136 21.00 17.58 -4.76
CA HIS A 136 21.29 16.53 -5.74
C HIS A 136 20.51 16.66 -7.04
N HIS A 137 19.46 17.49 -7.08
CA HIS A 137 18.57 17.70 -8.24
C HIS A 137 18.17 16.37 -8.89
N PRO A 138 17.56 15.43 -8.13
CA PRO A 138 17.14 14.15 -8.69
C PRO A 138 16.02 14.32 -9.71
N ASP A 139 15.96 13.39 -10.68
CA ASP A 139 14.85 13.31 -11.64
C ASP A 139 13.65 12.59 -11.03
N VAL A 140 13.90 11.66 -10.09
CA VAL A 140 12.88 10.81 -9.47
C VAL A 140 13.06 10.75 -7.96
N LEU A 141 12.01 11.02 -7.20
CA LEU A 141 11.90 10.73 -5.78
C LEU A 141 11.09 9.44 -5.59
N ILE A 142 11.65 8.49 -4.84
CA ILE A 142 10.97 7.23 -4.50
C ILE A 142 10.86 7.11 -2.98
N LEU A 143 9.66 6.82 -2.48
CA LEU A 143 9.40 6.63 -1.06
C LEU A 143 8.18 5.74 -0.78
N SER A 144 8.14 5.13 0.39
CA SER A 144 6.91 4.57 0.96
C SER A 144 6.12 5.66 1.68
N LEU A 145 4.79 5.73 1.50
CA LEU A 145 3.94 6.67 2.27
C LEU A 145 3.99 6.37 3.77
N VAL A 146 4.13 5.08 4.11
CA VAL A 146 4.39 4.62 5.48
C VAL A 146 5.51 3.57 5.43
N GLN A 147 6.60 3.86 6.12
CA GLN A 147 7.77 2.98 6.18
C GLN A 147 7.45 1.68 6.94
N TYR A 148 7.78 0.55 6.34
CA TYR A 148 7.29 -0.77 6.75
C TYR A 148 7.88 -1.33 8.06
N ILE A 149 8.98 -0.78 8.56
CA ILE A 149 9.61 -1.18 9.83
C ILE A 149 9.07 -0.34 10.97
N SER A 150 9.27 0.97 10.86
CA SER A 150 9.05 1.93 11.94
C SER A 150 7.64 2.47 12.02
N GLY A 151 6.91 2.46 10.90
CA GLY A 151 5.64 3.16 10.77
C GLY A 151 5.78 4.67 10.56
N LEU A 152 7.01 5.17 10.27
CA LEU A 152 7.17 6.56 9.87
C LEU A 152 6.26 6.85 8.69
N MET A 153 5.40 7.83 8.84
CA MET A 153 4.49 8.33 7.81
C MET A 153 5.02 9.63 7.23
N ILE A 154 5.09 9.71 5.92
CA ILE A 154 5.42 10.95 5.21
C ILE A 154 4.22 11.89 5.25
N ASP A 155 4.45 13.17 5.50
CA ASP A 155 3.41 14.19 5.44
C ASP A 155 2.95 14.35 3.98
N LEU A 156 1.67 14.12 3.73
CA LEU A 156 1.09 14.23 2.38
C LEU A 156 1.09 15.69 1.88
N ASP A 157 0.99 16.66 2.76
CA ASP A 157 1.07 18.08 2.37
C ASP A 157 2.50 18.46 1.96
N PHE A 158 3.53 17.82 2.55
CA PHE A 158 4.91 17.95 2.07
C PHE A 158 5.04 17.45 0.61
N ILE A 159 4.44 16.30 0.26
CA ILE A 159 4.50 15.77 -1.11
C ILE A 159 3.87 16.77 -2.10
N LYS A 160 2.71 17.33 -1.78
CA LYS A 160 2.05 18.35 -2.61
C LYS A 160 2.92 19.60 -2.77
N LYS A 161 3.53 20.07 -1.67
CA LYS A 161 4.43 21.22 -1.68
C LYS A 161 5.64 20.96 -2.57
N ILE A 162 6.33 19.84 -2.41
CA ILE A 162 7.51 19.48 -3.21
C ILE A 162 7.14 19.35 -4.69
N LYS A 163 6.01 18.73 -5.03
CA LYS A 163 5.57 18.63 -6.44
C LYS A 163 5.28 20.00 -7.05
N ALA A 164 4.69 20.92 -6.30
CA ALA A 164 4.42 22.28 -6.76
C ALA A 164 5.73 23.09 -6.95
N GLU A 165 6.70 22.90 -6.08
CA GLU A 165 8.01 23.58 -6.12
C GLU A 165 8.94 23.00 -7.19
N TYR A 166 8.89 21.67 -7.39
CA TYR A 166 9.69 20.92 -8.37
C TYR A 166 8.80 20.16 -9.37
N PRO A 167 8.11 20.83 -10.30
CA PRO A 167 7.11 20.20 -11.16
C PRO A 167 7.68 19.11 -12.08
N ASN A 168 8.97 19.16 -12.40
CA ASN A 168 9.66 18.17 -13.22
C ASN A 168 10.18 16.95 -12.43
N LEU A 169 10.14 16.99 -11.10
CA LEU A 169 10.50 15.86 -10.25
C LEU A 169 9.38 14.81 -10.32
N TRP A 170 9.68 13.62 -10.79
CA TRP A 170 8.75 12.49 -10.72
C TRP A 170 8.71 11.93 -9.31
N ILE A 171 7.52 11.88 -8.69
CA ILE A 171 7.31 11.32 -7.35
C ILE A 171 6.62 9.98 -7.49
N ILE A 172 7.33 8.90 -7.09
CA ILE A 172 6.85 7.52 -7.14
C ILE A 172 6.70 7.00 -5.71
N ALA A 173 5.50 6.54 -5.34
CA ALA A 173 5.21 6.13 -3.97
C ALA A 173 4.71 4.68 -3.85
N ASP A 174 5.12 4.01 -2.77
CA ASP A 174 4.51 2.77 -2.29
C ASP A 174 3.43 3.09 -1.25
N GLY A 175 2.18 2.83 -1.59
CA GLY A 175 1.02 3.00 -0.72
C GLY A 175 0.64 1.75 0.07
N THR A 176 1.38 0.64 -0.04
CA THR A 176 1.00 -0.67 0.51
C THR A 176 0.77 -0.68 2.03
N GLN A 177 1.44 0.19 2.80
CA GLN A 177 1.24 0.29 4.26
C GLN A 177 0.31 1.46 4.65
N PHE A 178 -0.30 2.13 3.68
CA PHE A 178 -1.14 3.30 3.92
C PHE A 178 -2.55 3.18 3.31
N LEU A 179 -2.67 2.78 2.03
CA LEU A 179 -3.94 2.78 1.31
C LEU A 179 -4.93 1.79 1.93
N GLY A 180 -6.14 2.28 2.22
CA GLY A 180 -7.19 1.56 2.95
C GLY A 180 -7.36 2.00 4.40
N THR A 181 -6.49 2.88 4.92
CA THR A 181 -6.62 3.45 6.27
C THR A 181 -7.40 4.77 6.31
N SER A 182 -7.49 5.46 5.16
CA SER A 182 -8.17 6.75 5.00
C SER A 182 -8.63 6.96 3.56
N ALA A 183 -9.49 7.94 3.36
CA ALA A 183 -9.78 8.45 2.02
C ALA A 183 -8.51 9.03 1.39
N PHE A 184 -8.31 8.80 0.10
CA PHE A 184 -7.14 9.27 -0.62
C PHE A 184 -7.52 9.71 -2.04
N ASN A 185 -7.15 10.93 -2.41
CA ASN A 185 -7.34 11.48 -3.74
C ASN A 185 -6.00 11.50 -4.48
N PHE A 186 -5.83 10.57 -5.43
CA PHE A 186 -4.58 10.46 -6.19
C PHE A 186 -4.35 11.70 -7.07
N GLN A 187 -5.38 12.25 -7.71
CA GLN A 187 -5.24 13.41 -8.61
C GLN A 187 -4.72 14.66 -7.89
N GLU A 188 -5.03 14.81 -6.60
CA GLU A 188 -4.63 15.96 -5.79
C GLU A 188 -3.40 15.68 -4.90
N SER A 189 -2.82 14.49 -5.00
CA SER A 189 -1.74 14.06 -4.08
C SER A 189 -0.38 14.65 -4.40
N GLY A 190 -0.14 15.07 -5.65
CA GLY A 190 1.19 15.44 -6.15
C GLY A 190 2.09 14.24 -6.50
N ILE A 191 1.57 13.02 -6.40
CA ILE A 191 2.30 11.79 -6.73
C ILE A 191 2.09 11.47 -8.21
N ASP A 192 3.16 11.11 -8.93
CA ASP A 192 3.11 10.77 -10.35
C ASP A 192 2.85 9.29 -10.60
N ALA A 193 3.35 8.42 -9.70
CA ALA A 193 3.00 7.00 -9.72
C ALA A 193 2.78 6.49 -8.29
N LEU A 194 1.65 5.84 -8.04
CA LEU A 194 1.30 5.26 -6.75
C LEU A 194 0.90 3.80 -6.94
N GLY A 195 1.66 2.90 -6.35
CA GLY A 195 1.32 1.49 -6.38
C GLY A 195 1.00 0.93 -5.00
N ALA A 196 0.26 -0.18 -4.96
CA ALA A 196 0.03 -0.92 -3.73
C ALA A 196 -0.24 -2.40 -3.99
N SER A 197 0.12 -3.23 -3.01
CA SER A 197 -0.38 -4.61 -2.90
C SER A 197 -1.66 -4.64 -2.06
N GLY A 198 -2.68 -5.36 -2.51
CA GLY A 198 -4.00 -5.35 -1.89
C GLY A 198 -4.12 -6.16 -0.60
N TYR A 199 -3.19 -7.07 -0.32
CA TYR A 199 -3.32 -8.07 0.75
C TYR A 199 -3.16 -7.56 2.19
N LYS A 200 -2.78 -6.26 2.38
CA LYS A 200 -2.61 -5.67 3.71
C LYS A 200 -3.83 -4.85 4.11
N TRP A 201 -3.73 -3.54 4.01
CA TRP A 201 -4.75 -2.59 4.48
C TRP A 201 -5.97 -2.49 3.55
N LEU A 202 -5.84 -2.95 2.29
CA LEU A 202 -6.98 -3.08 1.38
C LEU A 202 -7.74 -4.41 1.55
N LEU A 203 -7.31 -5.31 2.44
CA LEU A 203 -8.02 -6.52 2.89
C LEU A 203 -8.40 -7.50 1.77
N SER A 204 -7.65 -7.53 0.66
CA SER A 204 -8.05 -8.25 -0.55
C SER A 204 -7.31 -9.58 -0.79
N GLY A 205 -6.54 -10.06 0.21
CA GLY A 205 -5.74 -11.29 0.04
C GLY A 205 -4.59 -11.11 -0.97
N PHE A 206 -3.87 -12.19 -1.23
CA PHE A 206 -2.69 -12.16 -2.11
C PHE A 206 -3.08 -12.24 -3.59
N GLY A 207 -2.12 -11.88 -4.48
CA GLY A 207 -2.23 -12.04 -5.91
C GLY A 207 -2.83 -10.83 -6.65
N ASN A 208 -3.05 -9.72 -5.96
CA ASN A 208 -3.57 -8.49 -6.54
C ASN A 208 -2.84 -7.25 -6.02
N GLY A 209 -2.82 -6.25 -6.83
CA GLY A 209 -2.29 -4.93 -6.60
C GLY A 209 -2.59 -4.05 -7.80
N PHE A 210 -2.05 -2.84 -7.79
CA PHE A 210 -2.23 -1.89 -8.89
C PHE A 210 -1.11 -0.86 -8.94
N MET A 211 -1.06 -0.14 -10.07
CA MET A 211 -0.28 1.07 -10.28
C MET A 211 -1.21 2.15 -10.84
N LEU A 212 -1.26 3.29 -10.17
CA LEU A 212 -1.89 4.53 -10.65
C LEU A 212 -0.80 5.42 -11.22
N ILE A 213 -1.03 6.04 -12.37
CA ILE A 213 -0.04 6.89 -13.03
C ILE A 213 -0.68 8.23 -13.39
N SER A 214 0.01 9.36 -13.13
CA SER A 214 -0.46 10.69 -13.50
C SER A 214 -0.51 10.86 -15.03
N ASP A 215 -1.37 11.77 -15.53
CA ASP A 215 -1.48 12.04 -16.96
C ASP A 215 -0.13 12.42 -17.58
N SER A 216 0.67 13.22 -16.87
CA SER A 216 1.97 13.69 -17.36
C SER A 216 3.00 12.57 -17.44
N LEU A 217 3.09 11.71 -16.42
CA LEU A 217 4.00 10.56 -16.44
C LEU A 217 3.56 9.53 -17.49
N LYS A 218 2.26 9.26 -17.59
CA LYS A 218 1.70 8.38 -18.62
C LYS A 218 2.07 8.86 -20.03
N LEU A 219 1.84 10.11 -20.33
CA LEU A 219 2.17 10.69 -21.65
C LEU A 219 3.67 10.53 -21.95
N MET A 220 4.54 10.83 -21.00
CA MET A 220 6.00 10.66 -21.17
C MET A 220 6.37 9.21 -21.45
N LEU A 221 5.79 8.24 -20.73
CA LEU A 221 6.06 6.81 -20.94
C LEU A 221 5.53 6.32 -22.29
N GLU A 222 4.35 6.78 -22.72
CA GLU A 222 3.76 6.45 -24.03
C GLU A 222 4.62 7.01 -25.17
N ASP A 223 5.09 8.25 -25.06
CA ASP A 223 5.99 8.87 -26.04
C ASP A 223 7.32 8.10 -26.18
N LEU A 224 7.89 7.66 -25.05
CA LEU A 224 9.10 6.83 -25.06
C LEU A 224 8.92 5.47 -25.76
N LYS A 225 7.69 4.98 -25.85
CA LYS A 225 7.34 3.69 -26.47
C LYS A 225 6.59 3.83 -27.79
N ALA A 226 6.42 5.04 -28.32
CA ALA A 226 5.61 5.32 -29.51
C ALA A 226 6.07 4.52 -30.76
N GLU A 227 7.35 4.20 -30.87
CA GLU A 227 7.89 3.42 -31.99
C GLU A 227 7.76 1.89 -31.80
N VAL A 228 7.29 1.42 -30.63
CA VAL A 228 7.10 -0.01 -30.37
C VAL A 228 5.77 -0.45 -30.98
N PRO A 229 5.77 -1.33 -32.00
CA PRO A 229 4.53 -1.78 -32.60
C PRO A 229 3.75 -2.66 -31.64
N LEU A 230 2.44 -2.39 -31.50
CA LEU A 230 1.55 -3.28 -30.77
C LEU A 230 1.30 -4.56 -31.60
N PRO A 231 1.22 -5.75 -30.94
CA PRO A 231 0.89 -6.99 -31.64
C PRO A 231 -0.51 -6.92 -32.28
N GLU A 232 -0.59 -7.29 -33.58
CA GLU A 232 -1.85 -7.33 -34.34
C GLU A 232 -2.69 -8.58 -34.03
N VAL A 233 -2.89 -8.91 -32.75
CA VAL A 233 -3.71 -10.06 -32.34
C VAL A 233 -5.00 -9.59 -31.65
N ALA A 234 -6.08 -10.31 -31.87
CA ALA A 234 -7.42 -9.91 -31.46
C ALA A 234 -7.49 -9.55 -29.96
N MET A 235 -6.82 -10.31 -29.08
CA MET A 235 -6.82 -10.10 -27.65
C MET A 235 -6.08 -8.82 -27.19
N TRP A 236 -5.26 -8.22 -28.06
CA TRP A 236 -4.47 -7.03 -27.76
C TRP A 236 -5.01 -5.75 -28.42
N LYS A 237 -6.04 -5.88 -29.26
CA LYS A 237 -6.62 -4.78 -30.05
C LYS A 237 -7.07 -3.57 -29.23
N HIS A 238 -7.39 -3.78 -27.95
CA HIS A 238 -7.92 -2.75 -27.05
C HIS A 238 -6.92 -2.35 -25.94
N LYS A 239 -5.69 -2.89 -25.97
CA LYS A 239 -4.66 -2.55 -25.00
C LYS A 239 -3.91 -1.30 -25.44
N SER A 240 -3.67 -0.39 -24.49
CA SER A 240 -2.67 0.66 -24.64
C SER A 240 -1.26 0.06 -24.63
N ILE A 241 -0.26 0.82 -25.05
CA ILE A 241 1.13 0.35 -24.97
C ILE A 241 1.51 0.00 -23.51
N LEU A 242 1.07 0.77 -22.53
CA LEU A 242 1.38 0.53 -21.12
C LEU A 242 0.67 -0.71 -20.57
N ASP A 243 -0.55 -1.01 -21.00
CA ASP A 243 -1.24 -2.27 -20.65
C ASP A 243 -0.41 -3.49 -21.04
N THR A 244 0.35 -3.42 -22.13
CA THR A 244 1.17 -4.57 -22.56
C THR A 244 2.34 -4.87 -21.62
N PHE A 245 2.77 -3.88 -20.84
CA PHE A 245 3.83 -4.01 -19.84
C PHE A 245 3.28 -4.36 -18.46
N PHE A 246 2.23 -3.64 -18.00
CA PHE A 246 1.68 -3.84 -16.66
C PHE A 246 0.73 -5.03 -16.58
N GLU A 247 -0.01 -5.32 -17.64
CA GLU A 247 -1.04 -6.36 -17.70
C GLU A 247 -0.79 -7.35 -18.85
N PRO A 248 0.40 -7.99 -18.92
CA PRO A 248 0.69 -8.95 -19.99
C PRO A 248 -0.16 -10.21 -19.86
N GLY A 249 -0.69 -10.70 -20.98
CA GLY A 249 -1.48 -11.94 -21.01
C GLY A 249 -2.86 -11.84 -20.39
N HIS A 250 -3.36 -12.98 -19.91
CA HIS A 250 -4.63 -13.09 -19.17
C HIS A 250 -4.42 -12.77 -17.70
N GLN A 251 -5.34 -11.97 -17.12
CA GLN A 251 -5.27 -11.56 -15.73
C GLN A 251 -5.98 -12.57 -14.81
N ASP A 252 -5.56 -12.65 -13.55
CA ASP A 252 -6.21 -13.47 -12.52
C ASP A 252 -7.52 -12.81 -12.09
N THR A 253 -8.63 -13.38 -12.53
CA THR A 253 -9.97 -12.84 -12.23
C THR A 253 -10.36 -13.04 -10.78
N LEU A 254 -9.96 -14.13 -10.13
CA LEU A 254 -10.26 -14.37 -8.71
C LEU A 254 -9.56 -13.34 -7.81
N SER A 255 -8.25 -13.15 -8.01
CA SER A 255 -7.48 -12.23 -7.17
C SER A 255 -7.88 -10.77 -7.41
N HIS A 256 -8.05 -10.34 -8.67
CA HIS A 256 -8.48 -8.98 -8.97
C HIS A 256 -9.94 -8.71 -8.59
N GLY A 257 -10.84 -9.67 -8.78
CA GLY A 257 -12.20 -9.54 -8.28
C GLY A 257 -12.30 -9.54 -6.75
N THR A 258 -11.37 -10.22 -6.06
CA THR A 258 -11.24 -10.08 -4.59
C THR A 258 -10.87 -8.64 -4.20
N LEU A 259 -9.97 -7.99 -4.96
CA LEU A 259 -9.65 -6.57 -4.76
C LEU A 259 -10.90 -5.70 -4.96
N GLN A 260 -11.63 -5.90 -6.06
CA GLN A 260 -12.87 -5.16 -6.33
C GLN A 260 -13.88 -5.30 -5.19
N SER A 261 -14.18 -6.53 -4.77
CA SER A 261 -15.12 -6.79 -3.68
C SER A 261 -14.68 -6.14 -2.36
N SER A 262 -13.37 -6.15 -2.07
CA SER A 262 -12.84 -5.54 -0.86
C SER A 262 -12.90 -4.01 -0.90
N LEU A 263 -12.59 -3.38 -2.03
CA LEU A 263 -12.72 -1.92 -2.19
C LEU A 263 -14.18 -1.48 -2.09
N GLN A 264 -15.12 -2.22 -2.68
CA GLN A 264 -16.56 -1.98 -2.55
C GLN A 264 -17.01 -2.10 -1.08
N PHE A 265 -16.51 -3.10 -0.35
CA PHE A 265 -16.76 -3.25 1.08
C PHE A 265 -16.25 -2.03 1.86
N LEU A 266 -14.99 -1.62 1.68
CA LEU A 266 -14.42 -0.47 2.38
C LEU A 266 -15.20 0.82 2.07
N LYS A 267 -15.56 1.04 0.80
CA LYS A 267 -16.38 2.19 0.38
C LYS A 267 -17.76 2.17 1.03
N ALA A 268 -18.40 1.00 1.14
CA ALA A 268 -19.70 0.84 1.79
C ALA A 268 -19.67 1.11 3.31
N GLN A 269 -18.51 0.88 3.97
CA GLN A 269 -18.33 1.24 5.38
C GLN A 269 -18.10 2.76 5.59
N GLY A 270 -17.76 3.49 4.51
CA GLY A 270 -17.42 4.91 4.55
C GLY A 270 -15.95 5.13 4.96
N LEU A 271 -15.15 5.67 4.04
CA LEU A 271 -13.70 5.83 4.26
C LEU A 271 -13.39 6.83 5.39
N GLU A 272 -14.20 7.88 5.55
CA GLU A 272 -14.08 8.83 6.65
C GLU A 272 -14.38 8.17 8.00
N ASN A 273 -15.37 7.28 8.07
CA ASN A 273 -15.69 6.53 9.29
C ASN A 273 -14.56 5.58 9.66
N ILE A 274 -13.97 4.90 8.66
CA ILE A 274 -12.81 4.01 8.83
C ILE A 274 -11.62 4.82 9.35
N GLN A 275 -11.32 5.94 8.72
CA GLN A 275 -10.22 6.84 9.10
C GLN A 275 -10.38 7.33 10.54
N GLN A 276 -11.56 7.82 10.90
CA GLN A 276 -11.86 8.30 12.25
C GLN A 276 -11.69 7.18 13.28
N HIS A 277 -12.24 6.00 13.00
CA HIS A 277 -12.12 4.85 13.89
C HIS A 277 -10.65 4.41 14.08
N ILE A 278 -9.87 4.28 13.01
CA ILE A 278 -8.45 3.92 13.07
C ILE A 278 -7.67 5.01 13.82
N LYS A 279 -7.98 6.28 13.58
CA LYS A 279 -7.34 7.40 14.28
C LYS A 279 -7.57 7.35 15.77
N GLU A 280 -8.81 7.19 16.23
CA GLU A 280 -9.15 7.10 17.66
C GLU A 280 -8.39 5.96 18.36
N LEU A 281 -8.35 4.78 17.75
CA LEU A 281 -7.62 3.63 18.28
C LEU A 281 -6.10 3.83 18.27
N SER A 282 -5.57 4.44 17.20
CA SER A 282 -4.14 4.71 17.09
C SER A 282 -3.70 5.78 18.07
N ASP A 283 -4.49 6.85 18.27
CA ASP A 283 -4.20 7.89 19.25
C ASP A 283 -4.13 7.30 20.67
N GLU A 284 -5.07 6.42 21.04
CA GLU A 284 -5.05 5.74 22.33
C GLU A 284 -3.84 4.80 22.46
N ALA A 285 -3.50 4.04 21.40
CA ALA A 285 -2.31 3.18 21.40
C ALA A 285 -1.03 4.02 21.58
N TYR A 286 -0.88 5.13 20.85
CA TYR A 286 0.26 6.02 21.00
C TYR A 286 0.33 6.64 22.40
N ARG A 287 -0.80 7.10 22.95
CA ARG A 287 -0.85 7.63 24.31
C ARG A 287 -0.31 6.62 25.33
N LEU A 288 -0.84 5.39 25.30
CA LEU A 288 -0.44 4.33 26.25
C LEU A 288 1.02 3.89 26.07
N LEU A 289 1.51 3.82 24.83
CA LEU A 289 2.88 3.39 24.54
C LEU A 289 3.91 4.48 24.81
N LEU A 290 3.57 5.76 24.59
CA LEU A 290 4.43 6.91 24.92
C LEU A 290 4.62 7.04 26.42
N GLU A 291 3.56 6.88 27.25
CA GLU A 291 3.64 6.87 28.69
C GLU A 291 4.59 5.80 29.27
N ARG A 292 4.97 4.82 28.44
CA ARG A 292 5.81 3.67 28.80
C ARG A 292 7.18 3.65 28.10
N ASP A 293 7.50 4.70 27.37
CA ASP A 293 8.73 4.79 26.54
C ASP A 293 8.88 3.63 25.55
N LEU A 294 7.77 3.20 24.93
CA LEU A 294 7.71 2.06 24.01
C LEU A 294 7.59 2.46 22.54
N ILE A 295 7.82 3.72 22.21
CA ILE A 295 7.83 4.23 20.83
C ILE A 295 9.26 4.61 20.44
N LEU A 296 9.63 4.36 19.17
CA LEU A 296 10.89 4.85 18.60
C LEU A 296 11.02 6.36 18.82
N PRO A 297 12.15 6.88 19.35
CA PRO A 297 12.30 8.30 19.70
C PRO A 297 11.92 9.23 18.56
N TYR A 298 12.42 8.98 17.34
CA TYR A 298 12.12 9.82 16.18
C TYR A 298 10.65 9.73 15.71
N ILE A 299 9.90 8.69 16.07
CA ILE A 299 8.45 8.60 15.85
C ILE A 299 7.69 9.35 16.94
N ALA A 300 8.17 9.29 18.19
CA ALA A 300 7.55 9.98 19.33
C ALA A 300 7.52 11.51 19.13
N GLU A 301 8.54 12.07 18.47
CA GLU A 301 8.67 13.50 18.15
C GLU A 301 7.72 13.99 17.04
N ARG A 302 7.14 13.08 16.25
CA ARG A 302 6.33 13.42 15.07
C ARG A 302 4.87 13.68 15.41
N SER A 303 4.28 14.67 14.75
CA SER A 303 2.83 14.92 14.77
C SER A 303 2.08 14.05 13.75
N VAL A 304 2.72 13.74 12.60
CA VAL A 304 2.16 12.87 11.56
C VAL A 304 2.54 11.43 11.88
N ARG A 305 1.53 10.60 12.17
CA ARG A 305 1.70 9.23 12.62
C ARG A 305 0.78 8.28 11.87
N SER A 306 1.26 7.07 11.61
CA SER A 306 0.47 5.99 10.99
C SER A 306 -0.16 5.08 12.05
N SER A 307 -1.07 4.21 11.62
CA SER A 307 -1.62 3.12 12.43
C SER A 307 -0.71 1.88 12.47
N LEU A 308 0.43 1.90 11.77
CA LEU A 308 1.51 0.93 11.91
C LEU A 308 2.48 1.45 12.98
N ILE A 309 2.70 0.67 14.03
CA ILE A 309 3.54 1.05 15.17
C ILE A 309 4.60 -0.03 15.40
N ASN A 310 5.85 0.38 15.54
CA ASN A 310 6.93 -0.50 16.00
C ASN A 310 7.11 -0.30 17.50
N VAL A 311 6.59 -1.23 18.28
CA VAL A 311 6.61 -1.19 19.75
C VAL A 311 7.96 -1.66 20.24
N GLN A 312 8.65 -0.83 21.03
CA GLN A 312 10.02 -1.05 21.49
C GLN A 312 10.06 -1.99 22.70
N VAL A 313 9.83 -3.27 22.40
CA VAL A 313 9.97 -4.39 23.33
C VAL A 313 10.87 -5.45 22.72
N PRO A 314 11.58 -6.27 23.55
CA PRO A 314 12.43 -7.35 23.06
C PRO A 314 11.67 -8.28 22.10
N GLN A 315 12.27 -8.62 20.97
CA GLN A 315 11.65 -9.51 19.99
C GLN A 315 11.47 -10.94 20.52
N GLU A 316 12.21 -11.31 21.53
CA GLU A 316 12.11 -12.59 22.26
C GLU A 316 10.73 -12.77 22.93
N LEU A 317 9.99 -11.68 23.15
CA LEU A 317 8.61 -11.74 23.66
C LEU A 317 7.60 -12.24 22.61
N TYR A 318 7.96 -12.28 21.33
CA TYR A 318 7.05 -12.65 20.26
C TYR A 318 6.36 -14.02 20.48
N PRO A 319 7.03 -15.12 20.86
CA PRO A 319 6.34 -16.39 21.13
C PRO A 319 5.32 -16.28 22.28
N ASN A 320 5.63 -15.50 23.32
CA ASN A 320 4.71 -15.29 24.46
C ASN A 320 3.48 -14.51 24.03
N LEU A 321 3.66 -13.44 23.26
CA LEU A 321 2.54 -12.66 22.68
C LEU A 321 1.64 -13.56 21.83
N MET A 322 2.20 -14.38 20.96
CA MET A 322 1.45 -15.33 20.12
C MET A 322 0.67 -16.34 20.96
N ASN A 323 1.27 -16.89 22.04
CA ASN A 323 0.62 -17.82 22.95
C ASN A 323 -0.51 -17.17 23.74
N MET A 324 -0.43 -15.86 24.01
CA MET A 324 -1.48 -15.06 24.66
C MET A 324 -2.52 -14.51 23.68
N GLY A 325 -2.55 -15.01 22.44
CA GLY A 325 -3.57 -14.66 21.44
C GLY A 325 -3.29 -13.38 20.66
N VAL A 326 -2.15 -12.71 20.87
CA VAL A 326 -1.79 -11.49 20.11
C VAL A 326 -1.13 -11.86 18.79
N LYS A 327 -1.73 -11.48 17.67
CA LYS A 327 -1.15 -11.65 16.33
C LYS A 327 -0.42 -10.39 15.93
N CYS A 328 0.91 -10.43 15.93
CA CYS A 328 1.83 -9.35 15.60
C CYS A 328 3.07 -9.93 14.90
N PHE A 329 4.10 -9.12 14.61
CA PHE A 329 5.31 -9.64 13.98
C PHE A 329 6.58 -8.86 14.41
N PRO A 330 7.72 -9.54 14.73
CA PRO A 330 8.97 -8.86 15.01
C PRO A 330 9.53 -8.18 13.76
N ARG A 331 9.91 -6.90 13.88
CA ARG A 331 10.53 -6.12 12.81
C ARG A 331 11.46 -5.04 13.38
N GLY A 332 12.56 -4.76 12.67
CA GLY A 332 13.51 -3.76 13.13
C GLY A 332 14.02 -4.10 14.53
N THR A 333 13.86 -3.18 15.48
CA THR A 333 14.32 -3.32 16.87
C THR A 333 13.23 -3.79 17.85
N GLY A 334 11.98 -3.93 17.40
CA GLY A 334 10.84 -4.24 18.27
C GLY A 334 9.81 -5.17 17.64
N ILE A 335 8.60 -5.09 18.15
CA ILE A 335 7.42 -5.82 17.66
C ILE A 335 6.53 -4.85 16.90
N ARG A 336 6.32 -5.15 15.62
CA ARG A 336 5.46 -4.35 14.76
C ARG A 336 4.01 -4.77 14.91
N ILE A 337 3.14 -3.78 15.14
CA ILE A 337 1.69 -3.91 15.15
C ILE A 337 1.05 -3.02 14.10
N GLY A 338 -0.21 -3.27 13.78
CA GLY A 338 -1.02 -2.43 12.91
C GLY A 338 -2.49 -2.46 13.32
N ILE A 339 -3.05 -1.29 13.50
CA ILE A 339 -4.43 -1.06 13.95
C ILE A 339 -5.30 -0.79 12.73
N HIS A 340 -6.37 -1.56 12.57
CA HIS A 340 -7.29 -1.42 11.44
C HIS A 340 -8.75 -1.45 11.92
N LEU A 341 -9.70 -1.32 10.98
CA LEU A 341 -11.13 -1.22 11.27
C LEU A 341 -11.71 -2.39 12.11
N TYR A 342 -11.10 -3.55 12.10
CA TYR A 342 -11.56 -4.70 12.90
C TYR A 342 -11.02 -4.73 14.35
N ASN A 343 -10.22 -3.75 14.74
CA ASN A 343 -9.77 -3.60 16.12
C ASN A 343 -10.75 -2.74 16.93
N ASP A 344 -10.70 -2.87 18.25
CA ASP A 344 -11.43 -2.05 19.21
C ASP A 344 -10.53 -1.61 20.38
N LEU A 345 -11.01 -0.74 21.26
CA LEU A 345 -10.24 -0.26 22.42
C LEU A 345 -9.82 -1.41 23.36
N ARG A 346 -10.59 -2.49 23.44
CA ARG A 346 -10.24 -3.65 24.27
C ARG A 346 -9.00 -4.36 23.72
N ASP A 347 -8.89 -4.46 22.38
CA ASP A 347 -7.71 -5.02 21.72
C ASP A 347 -6.46 -4.23 22.12
N ILE A 348 -6.53 -2.89 22.10
CA ILE A 348 -5.41 -2.00 22.44
C ILE A 348 -5.00 -2.15 23.91
N HIS A 349 -5.98 -2.07 24.82
CA HIS A 349 -5.73 -2.19 26.27
C HIS A 349 -5.22 -3.60 26.62
N ASN A 350 -5.80 -4.66 26.04
CA ASN A 350 -5.34 -6.02 26.26
C ASN A 350 -3.89 -6.21 25.78
N PHE A 351 -3.54 -5.68 24.61
CA PHE A 351 -2.17 -5.73 24.08
C PHE A 351 -1.18 -5.05 25.05
N VAL A 352 -1.48 -3.84 25.52
CA VAL A 352 -0.62 -3.10 26.45
C VAL A 352 -0.47 -3.85 27.78
N ASN A 353 -1.58 -4.35 28.35
CA ASN A 353 -1.56 -5.13 29.61
C ASN A 353 -0.72 -6.41 29.48
N ILE A 354 -0.82 -7.08 28.35
CA ILE A 354 0.00 -8.28 28.08
C ILE A 354 1.49 -7.90 28.04
N ILE A 355 1.85 -6.83 27.34
CA ILE A 355 3.25 -6.34 27.31
C ILE A 355 3.75 -6.05 28.74
N GLU A 356 2.95 -5.35 29.56
CA GLU A 356 3.33 -5.05 30.95
C GLU A 356 3.53 -6.31 31.81
N SER A 357 2.74 -7.36 31.58
CA SER A 357 2.86 -8.61 32.30
C SER A 357 4.09 -9.43 31.90
N LEU A 358 4.69 -9.15 30.73
CA LEU A 358 5.85 -9.84 30.18
C LEU A 358 7.17 -9.09 30.41
N ARG A 359 7.13 -7.83 30.88
CA ARG A 359 8.30 -7.01 31.21
C ARG A 359 8.72 -7.19 32.67
#